data_7e5dbf512bc4b1f85806f373cefaf647
#
_entry.id   7e5dbf512bc4b1f85806f373cefaf647
#
_cell.length_a   1.000
_cell.length_b   1.000
_cell.length_c   1.000
_cell.angle_alpha   90.00
_cell.angle_beta   90.00
_cell.angle_gamma   90.00
#
_symmetry.space_group_name_H-M   'P 1'
#
loop_
_entity.id
_entity.type
_entity.pdbx_description
1 polymer ?
#
loop_
_entity_poly.entity_id
_entity_poly.type
_entity_poly.pdbx_seq_one_letter_code
_entity_poly.pdbx_strand_id
1 'polypeptide(L)'
;MSKIIGIDLGTTNSCVAVIEGGEPVVIANAEGARTTPSVVGFTKTGERLVGQVAKRQAITNPDRTIASIKRHMGTDYKVDIDGKKYTPQEISAMILAKLKADAESYLGEKVTEAVITVPAYFNDSQRQATKDAGAIAGLEVKRIINEPTAAALAYGADKEDDQKIMVYDLGGGTFDVSIIEMGDGVTEVLATAGDTHLGGDDFDKRIIDWLADEFQKENGVDLRKDKMAAQRLKEAAEKAKIELSGVASTAINLPFITADANGPKHLDTTLTRAKFNELTADLVERTMGPTRQALKDAGLQPGDLHKVLLVGGSTRIPAVQEAVKNFMKTEPSKGINPDECVAIGAAIQGGVLGGDVKGLLLLDVTPLSLGIETMGGVCTRIIERNTTVPTKKSQIFSTAADNQPSVEVNVLQGEREFARDNKSLGTFHLDGIAPAPRGVPQIEVTFDIDANGIVNVSAKDLGTGKEQHITITSSTNMSKEDVEKAVKEAEQYAAEDKKKREEVDIRNGADQMVFQTEKAMGEFGDKVSESEKTEVNAKLEALKEALKGSDIEAIKAKQEDLQKAFYAISEKVYKDAAAAGQAAGAQGAGPDMGGQPAGGGNGGDDNVVDAEYKEV
;
A
#
# COMPACT_ATOMS: atom_id res chain seq x y z
N MET A 1 -0.43 4.84 25.39
CA MET A 1 -1.25 3.95 24.54
C MET A 1 -0.45 3.71 23.28
N SER A 2 -0.48 2.50 22.71
CA SER A 2 0.14 2.22 21.43
C SER A 2 -0.46 3.14 20.35
N LYS A 3 0.36 3.70 19.47
CA LYS A 3 -0.10 4.52 18.34
C LYS A 3 -0.86 3.65 17.34
N ILE A 4 -2.00 4.13 16.86
CA ILE A 4 -2.76 3.49 15.77
C ILE A 4 -2.26 4.12 14.46
N ILE A 5 -1.68 3.31 13.59
CA ILE A 5 -1.22 3.78 12.28
C ILE A 5 -2.34 3.70 11.23
N GLY A 6 -2.34 4.63 10.29
CA GLY A 6 -3.20 4.59 9.11
C GLY A 6 -2.43 4.06 7.91
N ILE A 7 -2.96 3.05 7.24
CA ILE A 7 -2.33 2.40 6.09
C ILE A 7 -3.24 2.49 4.87
N ASP A 8 -2.71 3.08 3.81
CA ASP A 8 -3.21 2.88 2.46
C ASP A 8 -2.53 1.64 1.86
N LEU A 9 -3.27 0.54 1.75
CA LEU A 9 -2.80 -0.69 1.10
C LEU A 9 -3.16 -0.63 -0.40
N GLY A 10 -2.43 0.15 -1.18
CA GLY A 10 -2.71 0.36 -2.60
C GLY A 10 -2.31 -0.81 -3.50
N THR A 11 -2.89 -0.88 -4.71
CA THR A 11 -2.57 -1.92 -5.71
C THR A 11 -1.13 -1.83 -6.19
N THR A 12 -0.66 -0.62 -6.46
CA THR A 12 0.68 -0.34 -7.02
C THR A 12 1.65 0.16 -5.97
N ASN A 13 1.21 1.11 -5.14
CA ASN A 13 1.98 1.69 -4.05
C ASN A 13 1.14 1.72 -2.79
N SER A 14 1.78 1.53 -1.64
CA SER A 14 1.19 1.64 -0.31
C SER A 14 1.83 2.79 0.45
N CYS A 15 1.09 3.36 1.40
CA CYS A 15 1.54 4.49 2.21
C CYS A 15 1.13 4.28 3.67
N VAL A 16 1.92 4.78 4.61
CA VAL A 16 1.62 4.73 6.04
C VAL A 16 1.75 6.10 6.67
N ALA A 17 0.82 6.43 7.55
CA ALA A 17 0.80 7.69 8.30
C ALA A 17 0.39 7.46 9.75
N VAL A 18 0.66 8.45 10.60
CA VAL A 18 0.34 8.42 12.03
C VAL A 18 -0.06 9.82 12.50
N ILE A 19 -0.79 9.93 13.61
CA ILE A 19 -1.04 11.21 14.28
C ILE A 19 0.11 11.51 15.26
N GLU A 20 0.77 12.64 15.06
CA GLU A 20 1.78 13.19 15.95
C GLU A 20 1.46 14.65 16.29
N GLY A 21 1.43 14.97 17.58
CA GLY A 21 1.09 16.32 18.03
C GLY A 21 -0.28 16.83 17.61
N GLY A 22 -1.21 15.93 17.26
CA GLY A 22 -2.55 16.26 16.74
C GLY A 22 -2.64 16.35 15.21
N GLU A 23 -1.51 16.29 14.51
CA GLU A 23 -1.43 16.40 13.05
C GLU A 23 -1.08 15.05 12.40
N PRO A 24 -1.60 14.76 11.19
CA PRO A 24 -1.23 13.56 10.47
C PRO A 24 0.15 13.70 9.78
N VAL A 25 1.02 12.73 10.01
CA VAL A 25 2.37 12.67 9.45
C VAL A 25 2.52 11.41 8.61
N VAL A 26 2.92 11.56 7.35
CA VAL A 26 3.27 10.43 6.49
C VAL A 26 4.68 9.95 6.83
N ILE A 27 4.81 8.67 7.13
CA ILE A 27 6.06 8.03 7.51
C ILE A 27 6.84 7.65 6.24
N ALA A 28 8.08 8.13 6.15
CA ALA A 28 8.99 7.69 5.08
C ALA A 28 9.47 6.26 5.36
N ASN A 29 9.60 5.45 4.30
CA ASN A 29 10.17 4.11 4.40
C ASN A 29 11.71 4.14 4.60
N ALA A 30 12.31 2.97 4.82
CA ALA A 30 13.76 2.86 5.03
C ALA A 30 14.61 3.36 3.84
N GLU A 31 14.01 3.46 2.64
CA GLU A 31 14.63 4.00 1.44
C GLU A 31 14.42 5.52 1.29
N GLY A 32 13.79 6.18 2.26
CA GLY A 32 13.51 7.61 2.28
C GLY A 32 12.30 8.04 1.43
N ALA A 33 11.57 7.11 0.83
CA ALA A 33 10.37 7.41 0.04
C ALA A 33 9.11 7.44 0.93
N ARG A 34 8.15 8.30 0.59
CA ARG A 34 6.87 8.44 1.32
C ARG A 34 5.84 7.38 0.92
N THR A 35 6.08 6.67 -0.18
CA THR A 35 5.29 5.52 -0.63
C THR A 35 6.19 4.31 -0.84
N THR A 36 5.63 3.13 -0.65
CA THR A 36 6.31 1.85 -0.82
C THR A 36 5.64 1.06 -1.94
N PRO A 37 6.35 0.63 -2.99
CA PRO A 37 5.77 -0.23 -4.01
C PRO A 37 5.15 -1.49 -3.42
N SER A 38 3.90 -1.79 -3.80
CA SER A 38 3.17 -2.99 -3.37
C SER A 38 3.67 -4.23 -4.12
N VAL A 39 4.96 -4.49 -4.01
CA VAL A 39 5.68 -5.56 -4.72
C VAL A 39 6.39 -6.44 -3.70
N VAL A 40 6.21 -7.76 -3.84
CA VAL A 40 6.88 -8.77 -3.03
C VAL A 40 7.74 -9.63 -3.95
N GLY A 41 9.00 -9.85 -3.58
CA GLY A 41 9.94 -10.69 -4.31
C GLY A 41 10.52 -11.78 -3.43
N PHE A 42 10.89 -12.90 -4.05
CA PHE A 42 11.60 -13.98 -3.38
C PHE A 42 12.92 -14.22 -4.12
N THR A 43 14.02 -14.15 -3.40
CA THR A 43 15.34 -14.47 -3.99
C THR A 43 15.47 -15.96 -4.25
N LYS A 44 16.48 -16.36 -5.00
CA LYS A 44 16.80 -17.79 -5.21
C LYS A 44 17.20 -18.51 -3.91
N THR A 45 17.60 -17.77 -2.89
CA THR A 45 17.95 -18.27 -1.56
C THR A 45 16.77 -18.30 -0.59
N GLY A 46 15.55 -17.92 -1.07
CA GLY A 46 14.32 -17.92 -0.26
C GLY A 46 14.13 -16.67 0.61
N GLU A 47 14.98 -15.64 0.46
CA GLU A 47 14.82 -14.36 1.15
C GLU A 47 13.61 -13.60 0.58
N ARG A 48 12.85 -12.94 1.45
CA ARG A 48 11.71 -12.11 1.08
C ARG A 48 12.13 -10.65 0.93
N LEU A 49 11.77 -10.07 -0.20
CA LEU A 49 11.99 -8.67 -0.50
C LEU A 49 10.64 -7.99 -0.65
N VAL A 50 10.50 -6.76 -0.14
CA VAL A 50 9.27 -5.98 -0.25
C VAL A 50 9.59 -4.55 -0.66
N GLY A 51 8.75 -3.96 -1.48
CA GLY A 51 8.87 -2.58 -1.90
C GLY A 51 9.85 -2.37 -3.06
N GLN A 52 10.67 -1.34 -2.98
CA GLN A 52 11.55 -0.93 -4.06
C GLN A 52 12.62 -1.98 -4.39
N VAL A 53 13.13 -2.69 -3.38
CA VAL A 53 14.12 -3.76 -3.58
C VAL A 53 13.51 -4.95 -4.34
N ALA A 54 12.26 -5.30 -4.05
CA ALA A 54 11.52 -6.32 -4.79
C ALA A 54 11.23 -5.87 -6.23
N LYS A 55 10.83 -4.60 -6.43
CA LYS A 55 10.57 -4.05 -7.77
C LYS A 55 11.82 -4.08 -8.64
N ARG A 56 13.00 -3.80 -8.09
CA ARG A 56 14.28 -3.80 -8.84
C ARG A 56 14.66 -5.17 -9.39
N GLN A 57 14.32 -6.27 -8.71
CA GLN A 57 14.64 -7.61 -9.21
C GLN A 57 13.63 -8.15 -10.23
N ALA A 58 12.50 -7.48 -10.47
CA ALA A 58 11.40 -7.98 -11.29
C ALA A 58 11.84 -8.37 -12.72
N ILE A 59 12.76 -7.62 -13.34
CA ILE A 59 13.29 -7.93 -14.68
C ILE A 59 14.08 -9.25 -14.68
N THR A 60 14.95 -9.46 -13.68
CA THR A 60 15.85 -10.61 -13.64
C THR A 60 15.24 -11.82 -12.96
N ASN A 61 14.14 -11.64 -12.23
CA ASN A 61 13.46 -12.67 -11.46
C ASN A 61 11.93 -12.51 -11.50
N PRO A 62 11.32 -12.47 -12.71
CA PRO A 62 9.89 -12.19 -12.87
C PRO A 62 8.99 -13.26 -12.24
N ASP A 63 9.39 -14.54 -12.28
CA ASP A 63 8.62 -15.66 -11.74
C ASP A 63 8.48 -15.64 -10.21
N ARG A 64 9.35 -14.90 -9.53
CA ARG A 64 9.39 -14.79 -8.07
C ARG A 64 9.14 -13.37 -7.58
N THR A 65 8.57 -12.52 -8.44
CA THR A 65 8.22 -11.14 -8.11
C THR A 65 6.75 -10.91 -8.37
N ILE A 66 6.01 -10.60 -7.32
CA ILE A 66 4.55 -10.47 -7.32
C ILE A 66 4.21 -8.98 -7.20
N ALA A 67 3.43 -8.47 -8.13
CA ALA A 67 2.87 -7.13 -8.13
C ALA A 67 1.34 -7.20 -8.29
N SER A 68 0.64 -6.12 -7.93
CA SER A 68 -0.81 -5.95 -8.11
C SER A 68 -1.67 -7.05 -7.45
N ILE A 69 -1.17 -7.68 -6.38
CA ILE A 69 -1.86 -8.79 -5.68
C ILE A 69 -3.23 -8.39 -5.15
N LYS A 70 -3.45 -7.11 -4.83
CA LYS A 70 -4.72 -6.56 -4.33
C LYS A 70 -5.89 -6.86 -5.27
N ARG A 71 -5.65 -6.97 -6.59
CA ARG A 71 -6.67 -7.32 -7.59
C ARG A 71 -7.24 -8.74 -7.42
N HIS A 72 -6.55 -9.59 -6.65
CA HIS A 72 -6.94 -10.98 -6.37
C HIS A 72 -7.48 -11.17 -4.94
N MET A 73 -7.59 -10.11 -4.13
CA MET A 73 -8.15 -10.19 -2.78
C MET A 73 -9.58 -10.74 -2.81
N GLY A 74 -9.89 -11.63 -1.86
CA GLY A 74 -11.19 -12.29 -1.77
C GLY A 74 -11.47 -13.30 -2.88
N THR A 75 -10.43 -13.81 -3.56
CA THR A 75 -10.51 -14.89 -4.55
C THR A 75 -9.67 -16.09 -4.12
N ASP A 76 -9.82 -17.23 -4.82
CA ASP A 76 -9.05 -18.46 -4.62
C ASP A 76 -7.68 -18.47 -5.34
N TYR A 77 -7.28 -17.33 -5.90
CA TYR A 77 -6.00 -17.14 -6.55
C TYR A 77 -4.84 -17.50 -5.62
N LYS A 78 -3.84 -18.20 -6.16
CA LYS A 78 -2.63 -18.57 -5.42
C LYS A 78 -1.39 -18.34 -6.27
N VAL A 79 -0.38 -17.79 -5.66
CA VAL A 79 0.95 -17.63 -6.27
C VAL A 79 1.81 -18.82 -5.84
N ASP A 80 2.36 -19.56 -6.82
CA ASP A 80 3.29 -20.66 -6.55
C ASP A 80 4.74 -20.15 -6.60
N ILE A 81 5.44 -20.24 -5.47
CA ILE A 81 6.86 -19.92 -5.36
C ILE A 81 7.58 -21.15 -4.82
N ASP A 82 8.35 -21.80 -5.67
CA ASP A 82 9.15 -23.00 -5.33
C ASP A 82 8.30 -24.14 -4.72
N GLY A 83 7.06 -24.31 -5.20
CA GLY A 83 6.13 -25.32 -4.71
C GLY A 83 5.33 -24.92 -3.46
N LYS A 84 5.62 -23.76 -2.86
CA LYS A 84 4.78 -23.17 -1.81
C LYS A 84 3.76 -22.21 -2.44
N LYS A 85 2.47 -22.45 -2.15
CA LYS A 85 1.37 -21.62 -2.63
C LYS A 85 1.02 -20.56 -1.61
N TYR A 86 1.06 -19.31 -2.02
CA TYR A 86 0.70 -18.14 -1.22
C TYR A 86 -0.64 -17.57 -1.66
N THR A 87 -1.50 -17.24 -0.70
CA THR A 87 -2.75 -16.53 -0.92
C THR A 87 -2.53 -15.03 -1.12
N PRO A 88 -3.48 -14.28 -1.71
CA PRO A 88 -3.40 -12.83 -1.78
C PRO A 88 -3.25 -12.17 -0.40
N GLN A 89 -3.87 -12.73 0.64
CA GLN A 89 -3.77 -12.27 2.02
C GLN A 89 -2.35 -12.39 2.56
N GLU A 90 -1.68 -13.53 2.34
CA GLU A 90 -0.30 -13.74 2.79
C GLU A 90 0.69 -12.79 2.09
N ILE A 91 0.52 -12.58 0.77
CA ILE A 91 1.37 -11.61 0.03
C ILE A 91 1.10 -10.18 0.50
N SER A 92 -0.16 -9.79 0.69
CA SER A 92 -0.53 -8.48 1.22
C SER A 92 -0.02 -8.27 2.65
N ALA A 93 -0.02 -9.33 3.48
CA ALA A 93 0.52 -9.29 4.83
C ALA A 93 2.03 -8.98 4.84
N MET A 94 2.80 -9.45 3.85
CA MET A 94 4.22 -9.11 3.73
C MET A 94 4.42 -7.61 3.47
N ILE A 95 3.54 -7.00 2.66
CA ILE A 95 3.57 -5.55 2.42
C ILE A 95 3.22 -4.80 3.72
N LEU A 96 2.15 -5.21 4.41
CA LEU A 96 1.73 -4.63 5.68
C LEU A 96 2.80 -4.75 6.76
N ALA A 97 3.49 -5.90 6.83
CA ALA A 97 4.60 -6.12 7.76
C ALA A 97 5.78 -5.17 7.51
N LYS A 98 6.09 -4.86 6.22
CA LYS A 98 7.10 -3.85 5.86
C LYS A 98 6.68 -2.46 6.33
N LEU A 99 5.44 -2.04 6.06
CA LEU A 99 4.93 -0.72 6.48
C LEU A 99 4.90 -0.61 8.01
N LYS A 100 4.53 -1.68 8.71
CA LYS A 100 4.60 -1.77 10.18
C LYS A 100 6.03 -1.58 10.68
N ALA A 101 6.99 -2.28 10.07
CA ALA A 101 8.40 -2.18 10.45
C ALA A 101 8.97 -0.76 10.21
N ASP A 102 8.58 -0.11 9.11
CA ASP A 102 8.95 1.28 8.84
C ASP A 102 8.35 2.23 9.88
N ALA A 103 7.08 2.01 10.26
CA ALA A 103 6.42 2.79 11.31
C ALA A 103 7.08 2.57 12.69
N GLU A 104 7.40 1.32 13.05
CA GLU A 104 8.11 1.00 14.30
C GLU A 104 9.50 1.63 14.34
N SER A 105 10.20 1.64 13.20
CA SER A 105 11.52 2.29 13.10
C SER A 105 11.43 3.80 13.27
N TYR A 106 10.41 4.42 12.70
CA TYR A 106 10.17 5.87 12.81
C TYR A 106 9.77 6.27 14.23
N LEU A 107 8.81 5.54 14.83
CA LEU A 107 8.25 5.85 16.15
C LEU A 107 9.16 5.45 17.32
N GLY A 108 10.10 4.53 17.09
CA GLY A 108 10.95 3.96 18.16
C GLY A 108 10.20 3.04 19.13
N GLU A 109 8.96 2.65 18.81
CA GLU A 109 8.11 1.77 19.62
C GLU A 109 7.40 0.72 18.77
N LYS A 110 6.86 -0.33 19.43
CA LYS A 110 6.08 -1.36 18.73
C LYS A 110 4.71 -0.83 18.30
N VAL A 111 4.31 -1.18 17.09
CA VAL A 111 3.01 -0.89 16.52
C VAL A 111 2.19 -2.17 16.45
N THR A 112 1.03 -2.20 17.10
CA THR A 112 0.15 -3.36 17.17
C THR A 112 -1.24 -3.12 16.58
N GLU A 113 -1.61 -1.86 16.30
CA GLU A 113 -2.95 -1.47 15.88
C GLU A 113 -2.90 -0.63 14.61
N ALA A 114 -3.86 -0.85 13.70
CA ALA A 114 -3.95 -0.10 12.45
C ALA A 114 -5.38 0.14 12.00
N VAL A 115 -5.56 1.22 11.24
CA VAL A 115 -6.68 1.43 10.31
C VAL A 115 -6.15 1.15 8.91
N ILE A 116 -6.82 0.28 8.15
CA ILE A 116 -6.40 -0.11 6.79
C ILE A 116 -7.50 0.28 5.80
N THR A 117 -7.09 0.83 4.66
CA THR A 117 -8.03 1.26 3.63
C THR A 117 -8.33 0.17 2.61
N VAL A 118 -9.53 0.25 2.05
CA VAL A 118 -9.99 -0.59 0.93
C VAL A 118 -10.73 0.26 -0.09
N PRO A 119 -10.76 -0.14 -1.37
CA PRO A 119 -11.67 0.47 -2.35
C PRO A 119 -13.12 0.45 -1.85
N ALA A 120 -13.86 1.53 -2.10
CA ALA A 120 -15.25 1.63 -1.62
C ALA A 120 -16.13 0.50 -2.19
N TYR A 121 -15.86 0.07 -3.42
CA TYR A 121 -16.61 -0.97 -4.12
C TYR A 121 -16.14 -2.40 -3.83
N PHE A 122 -15.23 -2.59 -2.84
CA PHE A 122 -14.88 -3.92 -2.37
C PHE A 122 -16.07 -4.60 -1.72
N ASN A 123 -16.28 -5.86 -2.10
CA ASN A 123 -17.28 -6.72 -1.45
C ASN A 123 -16.79 -7.24 -0.10
N ASP A 124 -17.69 -7.89 0.62
CA ASP A 124 -17.42 -8.43 1.97
C ASP A 124 -16.20 -9.38 2.01
N SER A 125 -16.08 -10.29 1.06
CA SER A 125 -14.94 -11.22 0.96
C SER A 125 -13.61 -10.49 0.83
N GLN A 126 -13.56 -9.41 0.06
CA GLN A 126 -12.34 -8.61 -0.15
C GLN A 126 -11.98 -7.81 1.10
N ARG A 127 -12.99 -7.29 1.83
CA ARG A 127 -12.82 -6.59 3.11
C ARG A 127 -12.29 -7.52 4.19
N GLN A 128 -12.90 -8.70 4.33
CA GLN A 128 -12.43 -9.71 5.27
C GLN A 128 -11.01 -10.18 4.95
N ALA A 129 -10.70 -10.44 3.68
CA ALA A 129 -9.36 -10.81 3.25
C ALA A 129 -8.31 -9.73 3.59
N THR A 130 -8.67 -8.44 3.52
CA THR A 130 -7.79 -7.34 3.93
C THR A 130 -7.59 -7.33 5.44
N LYS A 131 -8.63 -7.60 6.22
CA LYS A 131 -8.55 -7.73 7.68
C LYS A 131 -7.67 -8.91 8.10
N ASP A 132 -7.81 -10.05 7.42
CA ASP A 132 -6.97 -11.24 7.63
C ASP A 132 -5.49 -10.94 7.32
N ALA A 133 -5.21 -10.22 6.23
CA ALA A 133 -3.85 -9.80 5.89
C ALA A 133 -3.23 -8.92 6.99
N GLY A 134 -4.01 -8.02 7.60
CA GLY A 134 -3.59 -7.23 8.75
C GLY A 134 -3.24 -8.12 9.95
N ALA A 135 -4.08 -9.08 10.28
CA ALA A 135 -3.85 -10.03 11.37
C ALA A 135 -2.58 -10.87 11.13
N ILE A 136 -2.37 -11.38 9.91
CA ILE A 136 -1.16 -12.13 9.52
C ILE A 136 0.10 -11.26 9.67
N ALA A 137 0.01 -9.95 9.39
CA ALA A 137 1.10 -9.00 9.61
C ALA A 137 1.33 -8.65 11.09
N GLY A 138 0.54 -9.21 12.01
CA GLY A 138 0.62 -8.91 13.44
C GLY A 138 0.04 -7.54 13.80
N LEU A 139 -1.00 -7.10 13.08
CA LEU A 139 -1.75 -5.87 13.32
C LEU A 139 -3.18 -6.20 13.74
N GLU A 140 -3.64 -5.66 14.85
CA GLU A 140 -5.05 -5.59 15.18
C GLU A 140 -5.70 -4.52 14.30
N VAL A 141 -6.52 -4.94 13.33
CA VAL A 141 -7.21 -4.01 12.43
C VAL A 141 -8.40 -3.42 13.17
N LYS A 142 -8.25 -2.22 13.70
CA LYS A 142 -9.29 -1.51 14.46
C LYS A 142 -10.46 -1.10 13.58
N ARG A 143 -10.17 -0.74 12.33
CA ARG A 143 -11.18 -0.38 11.34
C ARG A 143 -10.67 -0.62 9.92
N ILE A 144 -11.56 -1.09 9.06
CA ILE A 144 -11.45 -0.99 7.60
C ILE A 144 -12.21 0.27 7.17
N ILE A 145 -11.56 1.16 6.41
CA ILE A 145 -12.16 2.41 5.91
C ILE A 145 -12.05 2.47 4.38
N ASN A 146 -13.06 3.03 3.72
CA ASN A 146 -13.03 3.20 2.28
C ASN A 146 -12.02 4.28 1.85
N GLU A 147 -11.26 4.03 0.77
CA GLU A 147 -10.23 4.93 0.24
C GLU A 147 -10.78 6.34 -0.05
N PRO A 148 -11.89 6.51 -0.79
CA PRO A 148 -12.43 7.85 -1.03
C PRO A 148 -12.91 8.55 0.25
N THR A 149 -13.39 7.79 1.22
CA THR A 149 -13.81 8.34 2.52
C THR A 149 -12.61 8.83 3.33
N ALA A 150 -11.52 8.05 3.33
CA ALA A 150 -10.27 8.47 3.94
C ALA A 150 -9.70 9.74 3.27
N ALA A 151 -9.73 9.81 1.94
CA ALA A 151 -9.30 11.01 1.20
C ALA A 151 -10.15 12.25 1.55
N ALA A 152 -11.46 12.07 1.74
CA ALA A 152 -12.36 13.15 2.19
C ALA A 152 -12.00 13.62 3.61
N LEU A 153 -11.72 12.71 4.55
CA LEU A 153 -11.26 13.07 5.90
C LEU A 153 -9.96 13.87 5.85
N ALA A 154 -9.00 13.47 5.01
CA ALA A 154 -7.75 14.21 4.84
C ALA A 154 -7.96 15.62 4.28
N TYR A 155 -8.94 15.78 3.38
CA TYR A 155 -9.31 17.08 2.81
C TYR A 155 -10.05 17.96 3.81
N GLY A 156 -10.96 17.38 4.60
CA GLY A 156 -11.91 18.09 5.44
C GLY A 156 -11.44 18.34 6.87
N ALA A 157 -10.30 17.81 7.27
CA ALA A 157 -9.84 17.89 8.67
C ALA A 157 -9.70 19.31 9.21
N ASP A 158 -9.53 20.29 8.32
CA ASP A 158 -9.38 21.73 8.63
C ASP A 158 -10.55 22.60 8.10
N LYS A 159 -11.66 22.01 7.68
CA LYS A 159 -12.81 22.71 7.09
C LYS A 159 -14.00 22.76 8.05
N GLU A 160 -14.57 23.93 8.22
CA GLU A 160 -15.76 24.15 9.05
C GLU A 160 -17.06 24.30 8.23
N ASP A 161 -16.93 24.61 6.92
CA ASP A 161 -18.08 24.86 6.06
C ASP A 161 -18.73 23.57 5.55
N ASP A 162 -20.06 23.55 5.47
CA ASP A 162 -20.83 22.48 4.83
C ASP A 162 -20.49 22.39 3.34
N GLN A 163 -20.03 21.22 2.90
CA GLN A 163 -19.61 20.99 1.53
C GLN A 163 -20.13 19.64 1.01
N LYS A 164 -20.59 19.64 -0.23
CA LYS A 164 -20.81 18.41 -1.01
C LYS A 164 -19.66 18.25 -1.99
N ILE A 165 -18.93 17.17 -1.86
CA ILE A 165 -17.75 16.90 -2.67
C ILE A 165 -17.89 15.59 -3.42
N MET A 166 -17.19 15.48 -4.56
CA MET A 166 -16.96 14.21 -5.23
C MET A 166 -15.50 13.81 -5.00
N VAL A 167 -15.28 12.59 -4.55
CA VAL A 167 -13.98 11.95 -4.58
C VAL A 167 -13.95 11.00 -5.76
N TYR A 168 -13.06 11.27 -6.71
CA TYR A 168 -12.82 10.47 -7.91
C TYR A 168 -11.46 9.81 -7.77
N ASP A 169 -11.47 8.53 -7.42
CA ASP A 169 -10.26 7.76 -7.11
C ASP A 169 -9.98 6.76 -8.24
N LEU A 170 -8.94 7.04 -9.02
CA LEU A 170 -8.43 6.14 -10.05
C LEU A 170 -7.02 5.69 -9.66
N GLY A 171 -6.97 4.55 -8.99
CA GLY A 171 -5.74 3.93 -8.53
C GLY A 171 -5.03 3.11 -9.61
N GLY A 172 -4.16 2.19 -9.18
CA GLY A 172 -3.46 1.27 -10.08
C GLY A 172 -4.35 0.13 -10.59
N GLY A 173 -5.31 -0.32 -9.79
CA GLY A 173 -6.13 -1.50 -10.11
C GLY A 173 -7.63 -1.33 -10.01
N THR A 174 -8.10 -0.27 -9.34
CA THR A 174 -9.50 0.00 -9.06
C THR A 174 -9.86 1.44 -9.38
N PHE A 175 -11.13 1.65 -9.68
CA PHE A 175 -11.77 2.96 -9.82
C PHE A 175 -12.95 3.05 -8.87
N ASP A 176 -12.96 4.08 -8.03
CA ASP A 176 -14.05 4.42 -7.13
C ASP A 176 -14.47 5.89 -7.29
N VAL A 177 -15.76 6.15 -7.16
CA VAL A 177 -16.28 7.49 -7.09
C VAL A 177 -17.30 7.56 -5.96
N SER A 178 -17.13 8.52 -5.05
CA SER A 178 -18.01 8.73 -3.91
C SER A 178 -18.48 10.18 -3.86
N ILE A 179 -19.74 10.36 -3.55
CA ILE A 179 -20.36 11.66 -3.26
C ILE A 179 -20.46 11.75 -1.74
N ILE A 180 -19.88 12.78 -1.18
CA ILE A 180 -19.69 12.91 0.27
C ILE A 180 -20.17 14.30 0.69
N GLU A 181 -20.96 14.34 1.77
CA GLU A 181 -21.36 15.57 2.46
C GLU A 181 -20.52 15.71 3.74
N MET A 182 -19.99 16.90 3.93
CA MET A 182 -19.15 17.23 5.07
C MET A 182 -19.66 18.49 5.72
N GLY A 183 -19.74 18.51 7.05
CA GLY A 183 -20.18 19.68 7.82
C GLY A 183 -20.27 19.34 9.31
N ASP A 184 -20.09 20.33 10.19
CA ASP A 184 -20.19 20.19 11.65
C ASP A 184 -19.43 19.00 12.26
N GLY A 185 -18.26 18.64 11.67
CA GLY A 185 -17.46 17.48 12.11
C GLY A 185 -18.03 16.13 11.65
N VAL A 186 -19.08 16.09 10.83
CA VAL A 186 -19.64 14.87 10.25
C VAL A 186 -19.17 14.73 8.81
N THR A 187 -18.69 13.56 8.44
CA THR A 187 -18.41 13.16 7.06
C THR A 187 -19.34 12.02 6.71
N GLU A 188 -20.30 12.28 5.83
CA GLU A 188 -21.31 11.30 5.41
C GLU A 188 -21.19 10.99 3.93
N VAL A 189 -21.07 9.70 3.60
CA VAL A 189 -21.12 9.22 2.23
C VAL A 189 -22.58 9.14 1.78
N LEU A 190 -22.96 9.90 0.75
CA LEU A 190 -24.30 9.89 0.19
C LEU A 190 -24.50 8.76 -0.83
N ALA A 191 -23.48 8.53 -1.66
CA ALA A 191 -23.46 7.45 -2.65
C ALA A 191 -22.04 7.08 -3.05
N THR A 192 -21.86 5.81 -3.43
CA THR A 192 -20.61 5.31 -4.01
C THR A 192 -20.89 4.40 -5.19
N ALA A 193 -20.00 4.42 -6.19
CA ALA A 193 -20.00 3.52 -7.34
C ALA A 193 -18.55 3.27 -7.78
N GLY A 194 -18.31 2.21 -8.57
CA GLY A 194 -16.92 1.90 -8.97
C GLY A 194 -16.79 0.74 -9.93
N ASP A 195 -15.55 0.43 -10.25
CA ASP A 195 -15.12 -0.72 -11.04
C ASP A 195 -13.84 -1.30 -10.42
N THR A 196 -13.94 -2.49 -9.85
CA THR A 196 -12.83 -3.18 -9.14
C THR A 196 -11.76 -3.74 -10.08
N HIS A 197 -11.94 -3.58 -11.41
CA HIS A 197 -11.02 -4.05 -12.45
C HIS A 197 -10.73 -2.96 -13.48
N LEU A 198 -10.60 -1.71 -13.04
CA LEU A 198 -10.23 -0.57 -13.86
C LEU A 198 -9.21 0.29 -13.10
N GLY A 199 -8.02 0.44 -13.64
CA GLY A 199 -6.96 1.25 -13.03
C GLY A 199 -5.74 1.40 -13.92
N GLY A 200 -4.68 1.99 -13.40
CA GLY A 200 -3.43 2.26 -14.11
C GLY A 200 -2.80 1.07 -14.80
N ASP A 201 -2.94 -0.14 -14.22
CA ASP A 201 -2.46 -1.39 -14.82
C ASP A 201 -3.13 -1.69 -16.16
N ASP A 202 -4.41 -1.28 -16.32
CA ASP A 202 -5.15 -1.47 -17.58
C ASP A 202 -4.67 -0.49 -18.65
N PHE A 203 -4.31 0.75 -18.26
CA PHE A 203 -3.65 1.71 -19.15
C PHE A 203 -2.27 1.21 -19.59
N ASP A 204 -1.47 0.68 -18.66
CA ASP A 204 -0.18 0.07 -18.97
C ASP A 204 -0.32 -1.08 -19.95
N LYS A 205 -1.33 -1.94 -19.74
CA LYS A 205 -1.61 -3.07 -20.62
C LYS A 205 -1.88 -2.64 -22.06
N ARG A 206 -2.58 -1.51 -22.30
CA ARG A 206 -2.79 -0.97 -23.64
C ARG A 206 -1.48 -0.58 -24.32
N ILE A 207 -0.55 0.00 -23.57
CA ILE A 207 0.79 0.34 -24.10
C ILE A 207 1.59 -0.94 -24.37
N ILE A 208 1.57 -1.91 -23.44
CA ILE A 208 2.27 -3.19 -23.60
C ILE A 208 1.79 -3.91 -24.87
N ASP A 209 0.46 -4.03 -25.02
CA ASP A 209 -0.12 -4.71 -26.17
C ASP A 209 0.26 -4.00 -27.47
N TRP A 210 0.19 -2.67 -27.52
CA TRP A 210 0.59 -1.90 -28.69
C TRP A 210 2.08 -2.10 -29.03
N LEU A 211 2.99 -2.00 -28.05
CA LEU A 211 4.43 -2.19 -28.25
C LEU A 211 4.74 -3.60 -28.76
N ALA A 212 4.10 -4.63 -28.16
CA ALA A 212 4.32 -6.02 -28.54
C ALA A 212 3.78 -6.32 -29.95
N ASP A 213 2.63 -5.75 -30.32
CA ASP A 213 2.02 -5.94 -31.64
C ASP A 213 2.84 -5.23 -32.73
N GLU A 214 3.33 -4.00 -32.50
CA GLU A 214 4.21 -3.31 -33.45
C GLU A 214 5.53 -4.06 -33.63
N PHE A 215 6.15 -4.50 -32.52
CA PHE A 215 7.38 -5.29 -32.59
C PHE A 215 7.19 -6.62 -33.31
N GLN A 216 6.05 -7.30 -33.09
CA GLN A 216 5.72 -8.54 -33.78
C GLN A 216 5.53 -8.35 -35.29
N LYS A 217 4.91 -7.25 -35.72
CA LYS A 217 4.76 -6.92 -37.15
C LYS A 217 6.12 -6.73 -37.85
N GLU A 218 7.06 -6.08 -37.19
CA GLU A 218 8.38 -5.78 -37.75
C GLU A 218 9.35 -6.95 -37.65
N ASN A 219 9.33 -7.70 -36.55
CA ASN A 219 10.36 -8.68 -36.22
C ASN A 219 9.83 -10.14 -36.19
N GLY A 220 8.53 -10.37 -36.31
CA GLY A 220 7.93 -11.70 -36.29
C GLY A 220 7.92 -12.38 -34.91
N VAL A 221 8.32 -11.68 -33.83
CA VAL A 221 8.46 -12.21 -32.46
C VAL A 221 7.48 -11.53 -31.53
N ASP A 222 6.68 -12.30 -30.81
CA ASP A 222 5.80 -11.78 -29.75
C ASP A 222 6.53 -11.73 -28.40
N LEU A 223 6.88 -10.51 -27.97
CA LEU A 223 7.63 -10.25 -26.75
C LEU A 223 6.88 -10.67 -25.48
N ARG A 224 5.55 -10.83 -25.52
CA ARG A 224 4.73 -11.26 -24.38
C ARG A 224 4.97 -12.72 -23.98
N LYS A 225 5.58 -13.51 -24.88
CA LYS A 225 5.92 -14.92 -24.63
C LYS A 225 7.22 -15.12 -23.87
N ASP A 226 8.07 -14.11 -23.83
CA ASP A 226 9.31 -14.08 -23.05
C ASP A 226 9.05 -13.29 -21.78
N LYS A 227 9.18 -13.92 -20.61
CA LYS A 227 8.86 -13.32 -19.31
C LYS A 227 9.74 -12.11 -18.99
N MET A 228 11.02 -12.15 -19.36
CA MET A 228 11.93 -11.02 -19.15
C MET A 228 11.59 -9.85 -20.08
N ALA A 229 11.31 -10.13 -21.35
CA ALA A 229 10.86 -9.12 -22.29
C ALA A 229 9.52 -8.51 -21.87
N ALA A 230 8.55 -9.34 -21.47
CA ALA A 230 7.25 -8.90 -20.97
C ALA A 230 7.38 -8.00 -19.73
N GLN A 231 8.27 -8.32 -18.78
CA GLN A 231 8.51 -7.49 -17.61
C GLN A 231 9.17 -6.15 -17.98
N ARG A 232 10.12 -6.15 -18.92
CA ARG A 232 10.74 -4.93 -19.44
C ARG A 232 9.73 -4.04 -20.18
N LEU A 233 8.82 -4.65 -20.95
CA LEU A 233 7.70 -3.92 -21.57
C LEU A 233 6.79 -3.29 -20.53
N LYS A 234 6.48 -4.02 -19.45
CA LYS A 234 5.63 -3.52 -18.35
C LYS A 234 6.24 -2.29 -17.68
N GLU A 235 7.51 -2.36 -17.34
CA GLU A 235 8.23 -1.22 -16.72
C GLU A 235 8.33 -0.01 -17.66
N ALA A 236 8.59 -0.26 -18.94
CA ALA A 236 8.65 0.81 -19.95
C ALA A 236 7.27 1.44 -20.19
N ALA A 237 6.20 0.64 -20.17
CA ALA A 237 4.83 1.13 -20.32
C ALA A 237 4.40 2.00 -19.13
N GLU A 238 4.63 1.54 -17.88
CA GLU A 238 4.38 2.31 -16.66
C GLU A 238 5.14 3.65 -16.70
N LYS A 239 6.43 3.60 -17.03
CA LYS A 239 7.26 4.80 -17.15
C LYS A 239 6.73 5.75 -18.21
N ALA A 240 6.42 5.25 -19.40
CA ALA A 240 5.87 6.06 -20.49
C ALA A 240 4.54 6.71 -20.13
N LYS A 241 3.62 5.97 -19.48
CA LYS A 241 2.36 6.51 -18.95
C LYS A 241 2.59 7.69 -18.00
N ILE A 242 3.52 7.53 -17.05
CA ILE A 242 3.87 8.58 -16.08
C ILE A 242 4.45 9.80 -16.80
N GLU A 243 5.42 9.63 -17.70
CA GLU A 243 6.05 10.72 -18.44
C GLU A 243 5.04 11.47 -19.32
N LEU A 244 4.15 10.76 -20.01
CA LEU A 244 3.10 11.37 -20.86
C LEU A 244 2.09 12.21 -20.08
N SER A 245 2.05 12.11 -18.75
CA SER A 245 1.26 13.05 -17.93
C SER A 245 1.87 14.46 -17.95
N GLY A 246 3.18 14.60 -18.10
CA GLY A 246 3.90 15.87 -18.15
C GLY A 246 4.28 16.33 -19.56
N VAL A 247 4.61 15.39 -20.48
CA VAL A 247 5.13 15.72 -21.82
C VAL A 247 4.22 15.23 -22.95
N ALA A 248 4.38 15.76 -24.16
CA ALA A 248 3.56 15.39 -25.32
C ALA A 248 4.01 14.09 -26.00
N SER A 249 5.26 13.67 -25.80
CA SER A 249 5.80 12.43 -26.35
C SER A 249 6.95 11.92 -25.50
N THR A 250 7.16 10.60 -25.49
CA THR A 250 8.28 9.97 -24.81
C THR A 250 8.90 8.88 -25.68
N ALA A 251 10.22 8.73 -25.61
CA ALA A 251 10.95 7.67 -26.29
C ALA A 251 10.98 6.41 -25.42
N ILE A 252 10.69 5.27 -26.03
CA ILE A 252 10.77 3.95 -25.41
C ILE A 252 11.91 3.19 -26.10
N ASN A 253 13.03 3.04 -25.41
CA ASN A 253 14.22 2.36 -25.91
C ASN A 253 14.55 1.17 -25.01
N LEU A 254 14.42 -0.05 -25.55
CA LEU A 254 14.70 -1.30 -24.89
C LEU A 254 15.73 -2.10 -25.70
N PRO A 255 17.02 -1.82 -25.51
CA PRO A 255 18.08 -2.52 -26.22
C PRO A 255 18.12 -3.98 -25.76
N PHE A 256 18.45 -4.88 -26.70
CA PHE A 256 18.56 -6.33 -26.45
C PHE A 256 17.30 -6.91 -25.77
N ILE A 257 16.11 -6.52 -26.29
CA ILE A 257 14.83 -6.98 -25.70
C ILE A 257 14.62 -8.48 -25.91
N THR A 258 15.08 -9.01 -27.04
CA THR A 258 15.08 -10.43 -27.39
C THR A 258 16.18 -10.72 -28.42
N ALA A 259 16.33 -12.00 -28.82
CA ALA A 259 17.22 -12.41 -29.90
C ALA A 259 16.57 -13.53 -30.73
N ASP A 260 16.87 -13.58 -32.03
CA ASP A 260 16.52 -14.65 -32.94
C ASP A 260 17.75 -15.20 -33.69
N ALA A 261 17.53 -16.04 -34.68
CA ALA A 261 18.62 -16.61 -35.51
C ALA A 261 19.49 -15.53 -36.24
N ASN A 262 18.96 -14.31 -36.41
CA ASN A 262 19.63 -13.20 -37.06
C ASN A 262 20.36 -12.29 -36.04
N GLY A 263 20.31 -12.62 -34.74
CA GLY A 263 21.00 -11.88 -33.69
C GLY A 263 20.07 -11.12 -32.74
N PRO A 264 20.63 -10.21 -31.93
CA PRO A 264 19.87 -9.44 -30.95
C PRO A 264 18.91 -8.46 -31.64
N LYS A 265 17.73 -8.29 -31.03
CA LYS A 265 16.70 -7.35 -31.44
C LYS A 265 16.52 -6.25 -30.40
N HIS A 266 16.19 -5.08 -30.85
CA HIS A 266 15.98 -3.89 -30.03
C HIS A 266 14.60 -3.32 -30.31
N LEU A 267 13.93 -2.80 -29.29
CA LEU A 267 12.71 -2.01 -29.44
C LEU A 267 13.09 -0.55 -29.23
N ASP A 268 12.90 0.27 -30.26
CA ASP A 268 13.11 1.70 -30.21
C ASP A 268 11.96 2.40 -30.93
N THR A 269 11.13 3.11 -30.16
CA THR A 269 9.94 3.77 -30.67
C THR A 269 9.60 5.00 -29.84
N THR A 270 8.70 5.84 -30.37
CA THR A 270 8.19 7.02 -29.66
C THR A 270 6.69 6.88 -29.47
N LEU A 271 6.25 6.99 -28.22
CA LEU A 271 4.84 7.05 -27.88
C LEU A 271 4.43 8.52 -27.66
N THR A 272 3.45 8.98 -28.44
CA THR A 272 2.87 10.31 -28.24
C THR A 272 1.67 10.26 -27.30
N ARG A 273 1.38 11.36 -26.60
CA ARG A 273 0.16 11.48 -25.77
C ARG A 273 -1.10 11.29 -26.61
N ALA A 274 -1.12 11.75 -27.86
CA ALA A 274 -2.26 11.54 -28.76
C ALA A 274 -2.51 10.05 -29.01
N LYS A 275 -1.44 9.28 -29.28
CA LYS A 275 -1.54 7.81 -29.47
C LYS A 275 -1.94 7.11 -28.17
N PHE A 276 -1.39 7.52 -27.03
CA PHE A 276 -1.78 6.99 -25.72
C PHE A 276 -3.27 7.26 -25.45
N ASN A 277 -3.77 8.47 -25.71
CA ASN A 277 -5.20 8.80 -25.54
C ASN A 277 -6.08 7.96 -26.47
N GLU A 278 -5.67 7.72 -27.72
CA GLU A 278 -6.37 6.81 -28.65
C GLU A 278 -6.48 5.37 -28.08
N LEU A 279 -5.35 4.84 -27.59
CA LEU A 279 -5.29 3.48 -27.04
C LEU A 279 -6.13 3.29 -25.76
N THR A 280 -6.41 4.35 -25.02
CA THR A 280 -7.01 4.31 -23.69
C THR A 280 -8.35 5.04 -23.57
N ALA A 281 -8.89 5.53 -24.70
CA ALA A 281 -10.14 6.31 -24.71
C ALA A 281 -11.33 5.56 -24.08
N ASP A 282 -11.45 4.27 -24.34
CA ASP A 282 -12.48 3.42 -23.75
C ASP A 282 -12.34 3.23 -22.24
N LEU A 283 -11.10 3.20 -21.72
CA LEU A 283 -10.84 3.11 -20.28
C LEU A 283 -11.27 4.40 -19.56
N VAL A 284 -11.00 5.56 -20.17
CA VAL A 284 -11.46 6.85 -19.65
C VAL A 284 -12.99 6.91 -19.65
N GLU A 285 -13.66 6.51 -20.74
CA GLU A 285 -15.14 6.51 -20.79
C GLU A 285 -15.75 5.52 -19.78
N ARG A 286 -15.11 4.37 -19.51
CA ARG A 286 -15.57 3.42 -18.48
C ARG A 286 -15.69 4.07 -17.10
N THR A 287 -14.86 5.05 -16.76
CA THR A 287 -14.95 5.76 -15.47
C THR A 287 -16.21 6.65 -15.39
N MET A 288 -16.68 7.13 -16.53
CA MET A 288 -17.83 8.08 -16.55
C MET A 288 -19.17 7.40 -16.26
N GLY A 289 -19.29 6.09 -16.49
CA GLY A 289 -20.48 5.31 -16.13
C GLY A 289 -20.78 5.36 -14.63
N PRO A 290 -19.87 4.83 -13.78
CA PRO A 290 -19.99 4.92 -12.32
C PRO A 290 -20.09 6.36 -11.80
N THR A 291 -19.40 7.33 -12.43
CA THR A 291 -19.49 8.75 -12.05
C THR A 291 -20.90 9.30 -12.20
N ARG A 292 -21.56 9.03 -13.32
CA ARG A 292 -22.96 9.39 -13.53
C ARG A 292 -23.90 8.68 -12.55
N GLN A 293 -23.59 7.41 -12.25
CA GLN A 293 -24.42 6.61 -11.34
C GLN A 293 -24.36 7.13 -9.90
N ALA A 294 -23.17 7.47 -9.39
CA ALA A 294 -23.00 8.00 -8.04
C ALA A 294 -23.76 9.32 -7.86
N LEU A 295 -23.68 10.25 -8.83
CA LEU A 295 -24.45 11.49 -8.79
C LEU A 295 -25.96 11.24 -8.79
N LYS A 296 -26.42 10.33 -9.65
CA LYS A 296 -27.85 9.97 -9.72
C LYS A 296 -28.33 9.38 -8.40
N ASP A 297 -27.57 8.48 -7.79
CA ASP A 297 -27.92 7.83 -6.53
C ASP A 297 -27.94 8.83 -5.36
N ALA A 298 -27.05 9.82 -5.38
CA ALA A 298 -27.05 10.93 -4.42
C ALA A 298 -28.16 11.96 -4.68
N GLY A 299 -28.90 11.86 -5.80
CA GLY A 299 -29.93 12.84 -6.19
C GLY A 299 -29.36 14.21 -6.57
N LEU A 300 -28.10 14.28 -7.00
CA LEU A 300 -27.37 15.52 -7.30
C LEU A 300 -27.02 15.64 -8.78
N GLN A 301 -26.83 16.90 -9.19
CA GLN A 301 -26.27 17.26 -10.49
C GLN A 301 -24.83 17.75 -10.33
N PRO A 302 -24.00 17.74 -11.39
CA PRO A 302 -22.62 18.24 -11.32
C PRO A 302 -22.48 19.64 -10.69
N GLY A 303 -23.43 20.53 -10.93
CA GLY A 303 -23.45 21.90 -10.39
C GLY A 303 -23.74 22.02 -8.88
N ASP A 304 -24.19 20.94 -8.25
CA ASP A 304 -24.51 20.92 -6.81
C ASP A 304 -23.26 20.62 -5.97
N LEU A 305 -22.16 20.24 -6.61
CA LEU A 305 -20.92 19.90 -5.96
C LEU A 305 -20.01 21.11 -5.78
N HIS A 306 -19.50 21.29 -4.58
CA HIS A 306 -18.56 22.35 -4.23
C HIS A 306 -17.13 22.05 -4.72
N LYS A 307 -16.71 20.77 -4.71
CA LYS A 307 -15.36 20.33 -5.07
C LYS A 307 -15.38 18.94 -5.71
N VAL A 308 -14.37 18.70 -6.55
CA VAL A 308 -14.02 17.37 -7.06
C VAL A 308 -12.58 17.11 -6.66
N LEU A 309 -12.35 16.08 -5.84
CA LEU A 309 -11.04 15.64 -5.43
C LEU A 309 -10.58 14.51 -6.32
N LEU A 310 -9.37 14.64 -6.90
CA LEU A 310 -8.74 13.60 -7.68
C LEU A 310 -7.75 12.83 -6.81
N VAL A 311 -7.99 11.54 -6.66
CA VAL A 311 -7.23 10.61 -5.82
C VAL A 311 -6.71 9.48 -6.68
N GLY A 312 -5.59 8.86 -6.26
CA GLY A 312 -4.92 7.82 -7.03
C GLY A 312 -4.02 8.35 -8.15
N GLY A 313 -2.85 7.72 -8.34
CA GLY A 313 -1.84 8.19 -9.26
C GLY A 313 -2.29 8.30 -10.72
N SER A 314 -3.27 7.47 -11.14
CA SER A 314 -3.79 7.47 -12.53
C SER A 314 -4.68 8.68 -12.85
N THR A 315 -5.14 9.43 -11.85
CA THR A 315 -5.83 10.72 -12.07
C THR A 315 -4.90 11.83 -12.58
N ARG A 316 -3.59 11.61 -12.58
CA ARG A 316 -2.61 12.50 -13.19
C ARG A 316 -2.65 12.47 -14.73
N ILE A 317 -3.29 11.46 -15.34
CA ILE A 317 -3.45 11.33 -16.80
C ILE A 317 -4.30 12.51 -17.32
N PRO A 318 -3.78 13.34 -18.25
CA PRO A 318 -4.49 14.53 -18.72
C PRO A 318 -5.87 14.24 -19.31
N ALA A 319 -6.04 13.15 -20.04
CA ALA A 319 -7.33 12.75 -20.61
C ALA A 319 -8.39 12.45 -19.54
N VAL A 320 -7.98 11.89 -18.41
CA VAL A 320 -8.85 11.66 -17.25
C VAL A 320 -9.29 12.99 -16.63
N GLN A 321 -8.32 13.89 -16.38
CA GLN A 321 -8.62 15.23 -15.82
C GLN A 321 -9.57 16.02 -16.73
N GLU A 322 -9.34 15.97 -18.04
CA GLU A 322 -10.18 16.63 -19.02
C GLU A 322 -11.59 16.04 -19.08
N ALA A 323 -11.73 14.72 -19.02
CA ALA A 323 -13.05 14.06 -18.99
C ALA A 323 -13.85 14.48 -17.75
N VAL A 324 -13.23 14.46 -16.57
CA VAL A 324 -13.85 14.91 -15.32
C VAL A 324 -14.23 16.38 -15.40
N LYS A 325 -13.32 17.26 -15.81
CA LYS A 325 -13.57 18.69 -15.99
C LYS A 325 -14.73 18.97 -16.96
N ASN A 326 -14.75 18.31 -18.11
CA ASN A 326 -15.77 18.48 -19.12
C ASN A 326 -17.14 18.03 -18.63
N PHE A 327 -17.20 16.96 -17.86
CA PHE A 327 -18.43 16.45 -17.28
C PHE A 327 -18.94 17.35 -16.14
N MET A 328 -18.06 17.69 -15.20
CA MET A 328 -18.39 18.48 -14.01
C MET A 328 -18.54 19.98 -14.29
N LYS A 329 -18.03 20.48 -15.42
CA LYS A 329 -17.94 21.92 -15.76
C LYS A 329 -17.16 22.76 -14.74
N THR A 330 -16.36 22.10 -13.90
CA THR A 330 -15.57 22.71 -12.83
C THR A 330 -14.17 22.10 -12.84
N GLU A 331 -13.14 22.91 -12.55
CA GLU A 331 -11.77 22.40 -12.40
C GLU A 331 -11.68 21.49 -11.16
N PRO A 332 -11.14 20.26 -11.30
CA PRO A 332 -10.86 19.43 -10.14
C PRO A 332 -9.87 20.11 -9.17
N SER A 333 -10.06 19.87 -7.88
CA SER A 333 -9.19 20.41 -6.84
C SER A 333 -7.82 19.75 -6.88
N LYS A 334 -6.77 20.56 -6.75
CA LYS A 334 -5.37 20.12 -6.65
C LYS A 334 -4.82 20.27 -5.22
N GLY A 335 -5.70 20.46 -4.24
CA GLY A 335 -5.32 20.80 -2.86
C GLY A 335 -4.83 19.63 -2.00
N ILE A 336 -4.87 18.38 -2.50
CA ILE A 336 -4.39 17.19 -1.79
C ILE A 336 -3.36 16.44 -2.64
N ASN A 337 -2.42 15.77 -1.97
CA ASN A 337 -1.52 14.83 -2.65
C ASN A 337 -2.27 13.52 -2.92
N PRO A 338 -2.53 13.14 -4.18
CA PRO A 338 -3.32 11.96 -4.51
C PRO A 338 -2.67 10.63 -4.11
N ASP A 339 -1.38 10.62 -3.79
CA ASP A 339 -0.62 9.43 -3.40
C ASP A 339 -0.53 9.23 -1.87
N GLU A 340 -0.93 10.24 -1.07
CA GLU A 340 -0.76 10.26 0.39
C GLU A 340 -2.06 10.49 1.16
N CYS A 341 -3.04 11.17 0.56
CA CYS A 341 -4.25 11.63 1.26
C CYS A 341 -5.05 10.47 1.86
N VAL A 342 -5.04 9.30 1.24
CA VAL A 342 -5.75 8.11 1.73
C VAL A 342 -5.11 7.61 3.04
N ALA A 343 -3.78 7.51 3.12
CA ALA A 343 -3.08 7.14 4.35
C ALA A 343 -3.25 8.18 5.45
N ILE A 344 -3.23 9.47 5.09
CA ILE A 344 -3.50 10.59 6.00
C ILE A 344 -4.90 10.46 6.62
N GLY A 345 -5.92 10.23 5.81
CA GLY A 345 -7.29 10.04 6.30
C GLY A 345 -7.45 8.79 7.17
N ALA A 346 -6.77 7.70 6.83
CA ALA A 346 -6.72 6.51 7.67
C ALA A 346 -6.05 6.79 9.03
N ALA A 347 -4.98 7.60 9.07
CA ALA A 347 -4.33 8.01 10.30
C ALA A 347 -5.23 8.93 11.15
N ILE A 348 -5.97 9.86 10.54
CA ILE A 348 -6.98 10.69 11.23
C ILE A 348 -8.04 9.78 11.88
N GLN A 349 -8.55 8.79 11.15
CA GLN A 349 -9.50 7.81 11.71
C GLN A 349 -8.86 7.00 12.86
N GLY A 350 -7.58 6.63 12.76
CA GLY A 350 -6.82 6.02 13.84
C GLY A 350 -6.74 6.93 15.06
N GLY A 351 -6.48 8.23 14.86
CA GLY A 351 -6.47 9.23 15.92
C GLY A 351 -7.84 9.41 16.60
N VAL A 352 -8.93 9.33 15.84
CA VAL A 352 -10.30 9.33 16.40
C VAL A 352 -10.52 8.11 17.30
N LEU A 353 -10.13 6.92 16.85
CA LEU A 353 -10.26 5.68 17.63
C LEU A 353 -9.35 5.65 18.86
N GLY A 354 -8.16 6.25 18.76
CA GLY A 354 -7.20 6.38 19.88
C GLY A 354 -7.52 7.53 20.85
N GLY A 355 -8.44 8.44 20.47
CA GLY A 355 -8.81 9.61 21.25
C GLY A 355 -7.89 10.82 21.10
N ASP A 356 -6.92 10.76 20.17
CA ASP A 356 -6.01 11.86 19.83
C ASP A 356 -6.71 12.97 19.02
N VAL A 357 -7.72 12.57 18.21
CA VAL A 357 -8.56 13.46 17.41
C VAL A 357 -9.99 13.40 17.92
N LYS A 358 -10.65 14.54 18.09
CA LYS A 358 -12.02 14.63 18.64
C LYS A 358 -12.93 15.39 17.69
N GLY A 359 -14.25 15.13 17.80
CA GLY A 359 -15.28 15.88 17.09
C GLY A 359 -15.44 15.48 15.62
N LEU A 360 -14.90 14.36 15.18
CA LEU A 360 -15.11 13.82 13.84
C LEU A 360 -15.96 12.53 13.90
N LEU A 361 -17.04 12.50 13.12
CA LEU A 361 -17.89 11.34 12.93
C LEU A 361 -17.87 10.95 11.44
N LEU A 362 -17.61 9.68 11.19
CA LEU A 362 -17.63 9.11 9.85
C LEU A 362 -18.82 8.16 9.68
N LEU A 363 -19.64 8.42 8.67
CA LEU A 363 -20.75 7.56 8.24
C LEU A 363 -20.48 7.10 6.81
N ASP A 364 -20.28 5.82 6.64
CA ASP A 364 -20.03 5.17 5.34
C ASP A 364 -21.28 4.43 4.85
N VAL A 365 -21.27 3.90 3.63
CA VAL A 365 -22.41 3.20 3.02
C VAL A 365 -22.01 1.85 2.45
N THR A 366 -22.98 0.91 2.38
CA THR A 366 -22.79 -0.33 1.63
C THR A 366 -22.83 -0.06 0.12
N PRO A 367 -21.84 -0.54 -0.67
CA PRO A 367 -21.74 -0.22 -2.09
C PRO A 367 -22.75 -0.98 -2.97
N LEU A 368 -23.23 -2.12 -2.50
CA LEU A 368 -24.12 -3.01 -3.23
C LEU A 368 -25.30 -3.45 -2.37
N SER A 369 -26.45 -3.70 -2.99
CA SER A 369 -27.63 -4.28 -2.33
C SER A 369 -27.35 -5.69 -1.85
N LEU A 370 -27.95 -6.04 -0.71
CA LEU A 370 -27.88 -7.34 -0.08
C LEU A 370 -29.27 -7.95 0.06
N GLY A 371 -29.38 -9.22 -0.22
CA GLY A 371 -30.65 -9.95 -0.17
C GLY A 371 -30.47 -11.43 -0.13
N ILE A 372 -31.54 -12.16 -0.30
CA ILE A 372 -31.56 -13.61 -0.38
C ILE A 372 -32.26 -14.11 -1.64
N GLU A 373 -31.92 -15.33 -2.05
CA GLU A 373 -32.67 -16.04 -3.06
C GLU A 373 -34.02 -16.48 -2.54
N THR A 374 -35.06 -16.20 -3.29
CA THR A 374 -36.44 -16.60 -2.99
C THR A 374 -37.02 -17.44 -4.12
N MET A 375 -38.27 -17.90 -3.94
CA MET A 375 -38.95 -18.79 -4.88
C MET A 375 -38.87 -18.27 -6.33
N GLY A 376 -38.49 -19.17 -7.27
CA GLY A 376 -38.30 -18.81 -8.67
C GLY A 376 -36.90 -18.28 -9.01
N GLY A 377 -35.93 -18.34 -8.06
CA GLY A 377 -34.57 -17.84 -8.27
C GLY A 377 -34.47 -16.32 -8.27
N VAL A 378 -35.44 -15.64 -7.65
CA VAL A 378 -35.50 -14.17 -7.55
C VAL A 378 -34.61 -13.69 -6.39
N CYS A 379 -33.89 -12.59 -6.60
CA CYS A 379 -33.16 -11.89 -5.54
C CYS A 379 -34.11 -10.91 -4.82
N THR A 380 -34.47 -11.24 -3.57
CA THR A 380 -35.23 -10.33 -2.71
C THR A 380 -34.26 -9.50 -1.88
N ARG A 381 -34.20 -8.19 -2.15
CA ARG A 381 -33.32 -7.26 -1.44
C ARG A 381 -33.86 -6.93 -0.06
N ILE A 382 -32.98 -6.90 0.94
CA ILE A 382 -33.29 -6.53 2.33
C ILE A 382 -32.58 -5.24 2.70
N ILE A 383 -31.32 -5.07 2.24
CA ILE A 383 -30.57 -3.82 2.37
C ILE A 383 -30.29 -3.31 0.96
N GLU A 384 -30.70 -2.11 0.68
CA GLU A 384 -30.42 -1.44 -0.59
C GLU A 384 -28.99 -0.86 -0.58
N ARG A 385 -28.35 -0.76 -1.75
CA ARG A 385 -27.08 -0.05 -1.90
C ARG A 385 -27.18 1.39 -1.39
N ASN A 386 -26.06 1.94 -0.99
CA ASN A 386 -25.94 3.26 -0.38
C ASN A 386 -26.74 3.41 0.94
N THR A 387 -27.04 2.30 1.63
CA THR A 387 -27.54 2.32 3.00
C THR A 387 -26.37 2.61 3.95
N THR A 388 -26.51 3.62 4.82
CA THR A 388 -25.50 4.00 5.82
C THR A 388 -25.19 2.83 6.76
N VAL A 389 -23.91 2.61 7.05
CA VAL A 389 -23.41 1.56 7.95
C VAL A 389 -22.76 2.18 9.19
N PRO A 390 -22.86 1.53 10.38
CA PRO A 390 -23.45 0.21 10.62
C PRO A 390 -24.98 0.21 10.51
N THR A 391 -25.56 -0.93 10.08
CA THR A 391 -26.99 -1.07 9.93
C THR A 391 -27.48 -2.50 10.17
N LYS A 392 -28.71 -2.63 10.64
CA LYS A 392 -29.36 -3.91 10.85
C LYS A 392 -30.78 -3.88 10.30
N LYS A 393 -31.12 -4.80 9.40
CA LYS A 393 -32.47 -4.93 8.82
C LYS A 393 -32.92 -6.38 8.80
N SER A 394 -34.20 -6.61 9.07
CA SER A 394 -34.84 -7.91 9.06
C SER A 394 -36.05 -7.93 8.15
N GLN A 395 -36.34 -9.10 7.58
CA GLN A 395 -37.56 -9.37 6.83
C GLN A 395 -38.05 -10.78 7.10
N ILE A 396 -39.38 -10.97 7.17
CA ILE A 396 -40.00 -12.28 7.42
C ILE A 396 -40.30 -12.95 6.08
N PHE A 397 -39.86 -14.20 5.98
CA PHE A 397 -40.10 -15.12 4.86
C PHE A 397 -40.87 -16.33 5.36
N SER A 398 -41.21 -17.23 4.46
CA SER A 398 -41.93 -18.46 4.79
C SER A 398 -41.47 -19.65 3.95
N THR A 399 -41.98 -20.86 4.29
CA THR A 399 -41.70 -22.08 3.53
C THR A 399 -42.40 -22.11 2.17
N ALA A 400 -41.75 -22.71 1.17
CA ALA A 400 -42.25 -22.86 -0.18
C ALA A 400 -43.08 -24.13 -0.39
N ALA A 401 -42.98 -25.13 0.52
CA ALA A 401 -43.69 -26.42 0.44
C ALA A 401 -44.33 -26.76 1.80
N ASP A 402 -45.38 -27.60 1.75
CA ASP A 402 -46.04 -28.13 2.95
C ASP A 402 -45.08 -29.04 3.74
N ASN A 403 -45.13 -28.93 5.06
CA ASN A 403 -44.32 -29.74 5.99
C ASN A 403 -42.80 -29.68 5.70
N GLN A 404 -42.31 -28.55 5.19
CA GLN A 404 -40.91 -28.33 4.92
C GLN A 404 -40.12 -28.26 6.24
N PRO A 405 -39.16 -29.17 6.51
CA PRO A 405 -38.49 -29.26 7.80
C PRO A 405 -37.29 -28.31 7.92
N SER A 406 -36.82 -27.75 6.78
CA SER A 406 -35.67 -26.85 6.71
C SER A 406 -35.83 -25.85 5.57
N VAL A 407 -35.14 -24.72 5.68
CA VAL A 407 -34.99 -23.75 4.59
C VAL A 407 -33.51 -23.53 4.32
N GLU A 408 -33.18 -23.42 3.04
CA GLU A 408 -31.87 -22.99 2.58
C GLU A 408 -31.91 -21.47 2.36
N VAL A 409 -30.93 -20.76 2.90
CA VAL A 409 -30.77 -19.33 2.74
C VAL A 409 -29.50 -19.08 1.93
N ASN A 410 -29.66 -18.72 0.66
CA ASN A 410 -28.58 -18.28 -0.21
C ASN A 410 -28.48 -16.76 -0.15
N VAL A 411 -27.40 -16.25 0.45
CA VAL A 411 -27.15 -14.82 0.64
C VAL A 411 -26.53 -14.24 -0.62
N LEU A 412 -27.10 -13.15 -1.12
CA LEU A 412 -26.76 -12.54 -2.40
C LEU A 412 -26.32 -11.09 -2.23
N GLN A 413 -25.39 -10.67 -3.09
CA GLN A 413 -24.94 -9.29 -3.22
C GLN A 413 -25.00 -8.85 -4.68
N GLY A 414 -25.66 -7.73 -4.98
CA GLY A 414 -25.72 -7.15 -6.32
C GLY A 414 -27.07 -6.54 -6.65
N GLU A 415 -27.18 -6.00 -7.88
CA GLU A 415 -28.31 -5.21 -8.33
C GLU A 415 -29.24 -5.94 -9.31
N ARG A 416 -28.97 -7.22 -9.58
CA ARG A 416 -29.74 -8.00 -10.56
C ARG A 416 -30.99 -8.61 -9.92
N GLU A 417 -32.04 -8.80 -10.73
CA GLU A 417 -33.32 -9.34 -10.28
C GLU A 417 -33.26 -10.86 -9.96
N PHE A 418 -32.33 -11.60 -10.56
CA PHE A 418 -32.22 -13.04 -10.37
C PHE A 418 -30.96 -13.41 -9.60
N ALA A 419 -31.08 -14.43 -8.73
CA ALA A 419 -29.99 -14.92 -7.88
C ALA A 419 -28.75 -15.31 -8.68
N ARG A 420 -28.92 -16.00 -9.79
CA ARG A 420 -27.83 -16.48 -10.68
C ARG A 420 -26.97 -15.35 -11.28
N ASP A 421 -27.53 -14.13 -11.35
CA ASP A 421 -26.90 -12.97 -11.95
C ASP A 421 -26.25 -12.05 -10.89
N ASN A 422 -26.38 -12.42 -9.61
CA ASN A 422 -25.78 -11.75 -8.45
C ASN A 422 -24.66 -12.62 -7.87
N LYS A 423 -23.81 -12.03 -7.04
CA LYS A 423 -22.78 -12.76 -6.33
C LYS A 423 -23.39 -13.47 -5.11
N SER A 424 -23.29 -14.80 -5.03
CA SER A 424 -23.57 -15.53 -3.80
C SER A 424 -22.41 -15.29 -2.81
N LEU A 425 -22.75 -14.84 -1.61
CA LEU A 425 -21.83 -14.64 -0.50
C LEU A 425 -21.70 -15.89 0.38
N GLY A 426 -22.69 -16.79 0.30
CA GLY A 426 -22.71 -18.05 1.05
C GLY A 426 -24.12 -18.58 1.19
N THR A 427 -24.20 -19.86 1.53
CA THR A 427 -25.47 -20.59 1.74
C THR A 427 -25.44 -21.29 3.08
N PHE A 428 -26.52 -21.23 3.82
CA PHE A 428 -26.70 -21.98 5.07
C PHE A 428 -28.12 -22.50 5.21
N HIS A 429 -28.31 -23.50 6.10
CA HIS A 429 -29.58 -24.15 6.32
C HIS A 429 -30.11 -23.87 7.71
N LEU A 430 -31.37 -23.51 7.82
CA LEU A 430 -32.13 -23.48 9.07
C LEU A 430 -32.99 -24.73 9.14
N ASP A 431 -32.64 -25.64 10.06
CA ASP A 431 -33.30 -26.94 10.25
C ASP A 431 -34.28 -26.93 11.42
N GLY A 432 -35.21 -27.89 11.41
CA GLY A 432 -36.12 -28.18 12.52
C GLY A 432 -37.27 -27.19 12.63
N ILE A 433 -37.73 -26.72 11.48
CA ILE A 433 -39.01 -26.01 11.33
C ILE A 433 -40.14 -26.99 11.65
N ALA A 434 -41.11 -26.55 12.45
CA ALA A 434 -42.28 -27.37 12.77
C ALA A 434 -43.12 -27.67 11.51
N PRO A 435 -43.62 -28.92 11.34
CA PRO A 435 -44.49 -29.27 10.23
C PRO A 435 -45.72 -28.35 10.17
N ALA A 436 -45.91 -27.64 9.08
CA ALA A 436 -47.03 -26.76 8.85
C ALA A 436 -47.30 -26.61 7.32
N PRO A 437 -48.47 -26.15 6.91
CA PRO A 437 -48.71 -25.77 5.52
C PRO A 437 -47.73 -24.70 5.04
N ARG A 438 -47.41 -24.70 3.75
CA ARG A 438 -46.58 -23.67 3.14
C ARG A 438 -47.11 -22.25 3.45
N GLY A 439 -46.23 -21.32 3.67
CA GLY A 439 -46.61 -19.93 3.97
C GLY A 439 -46.98 -19.66 5.43
N VAL A 440 -47.08 -20.71 6.29
CA VAL A 440 -47.41 -20.57 7.73
C VAL A 440 -46.19 -20.31 8.60
N PRO A 441 -45.06 -21.07 8.46
CA PRO A 441 -43.87 -20.78 9.24
C PRO A 441 -43.33 -19.36 8.97
N GLN A 442 -42.91 -18.67 10.04
CA GLN A 442 -42.35 -17.32 9.97
C GLN A 442 -40.86 -17.39 10.21
N ILE A 443 -40.10 -17.15 9.16
CA ILE A 443 -38.64 -17.20 9.19
C ILE A 443 -38.11 -15.79 9.03
N GLU A 444 -37.62 -15.20 10.12
CA GLU A 444 -37.00 -13.89 10.13
C GLU A 444 -35.56 -13.99 9.65
N VAL A 445 -35.22 -13.37 8.52
CA VAL A 445 -33.86 -13.23 8.02
C VAL A 445 -33.37 -11.83 8.36
N THR A 446 -32.27 -11.76 9.09
CA THR A 446 -31.66 -10.53 9.56
C THR A 446 -30.28 -10.36 8.94
N PHE A 447 -30.05 -9.19 8.36
CA PHE A 447 -28.73 -8.71 7.92
C PHE A 447 -28.22 -7.69 8.93
N ASP A 448 -27.00 -7.89 9.40
CA ASP A 448 -26.30 -7.02 10.36
C ASP A 448 -24.93 -6.67 9.76
N ILE A 449 -24.75 -5.38 9.40
CA ILE A 449 -23.51 -4.88 8.80
C ILE A 449 -22.80 -4.03 9.84
N ASP A 450 -21.55 -4.38 10.14
CA ASP A 450 -20.73 -3.63 11.09
C ASP A 450 -20.13 -2.34 10.47
N ALA A 451 -19.41 -1.57 11.28
CA ALA A 451 -18.76 -0.34 10.83
C ALA A 451 -17.63 -0.58 9.80
N ASN A 452 -17.16 -1.82 9.63
CA ASN A 452 -16.16 -2.21 8.63
C ASN A 452 -16.80 -2.62 7.29
N GLY A 453 -18.15 -2.66 7.25
CA GLY A 453 -18.90 -3.17 6.10
C GLY A 453 -18.93 -4.71 6.03
N ILE A 454 -18.60 -5.41 7.12
CA ILE A 454 -18.65 -6.88 7.19
C ILE A 454 -20.07 -7.32 7.52
N VAL A 455 -20.58 -8.27 6.74
CA VAL A 455 -21.97 -8.71 6.76
C VAL A 455 -22.13 -9.99 7.59
N ASN A 456 -23.04 -9.96 8.56
CA ASN A 456 -23.53 -11.12 9.27
C ASN A 456 -24.98 -11.35 8.91
N VAL A 457 -25.36 -12.60 8.63
CA VAL A 457 -26.75 -12.95 8.29
C VAL A 457 -27.23 -14.05 9.23
N SER A 458 -28.40 -13.87 9.81
CA SER A 458 -29.08 -14.91 10.60
C SER A 458 -30.47 -15.21 10.06
N ALA A 459 -30.90 -16.43 10.24
CA ALA A 459 -32.28 -16.86 10.00
C ALA A 459 -32.83 -17.51 11.25
N LYS A 460 -34.03 -17.08 11.67
CA LYS A 460 -34.71 -17.54 12.88
C LYS A 460 -36.14 -17.94 12.58
N ASP A 461 -36.50 -19.16 12.94
CA ASP A 461 -37.90 -19.59 12.96
C ASP A 461 -38.59 -19.02 14.23
N LEU A 462 -39.51 -18.09 14.03
CA LEU A 462 -40.23 -17.42 15.12
C LEU A 462 -41.18 -18.37 15.89
N GLY A 463 -41.60 -19.48 15.25
CA GLY A 463 -42.47 -20.48 15.86
C GLY A 463 -41.73 -21.42 16.83
N THR A 464 -40.55 -21.87 16.49
CA THR A 464 -39.72 -22.79 17.28
C THR A 464 -38.64 -22.10 18.10
N GLY A 465 -38.30 -20.87 17.73
CA GLY A 465 -37.18 -20.11 18.30
C GLY A 465 -35.81 -20.61 17.85
N LYS A 466 -35.74 -21.57 16.91
CA LYS A 466 -34.46 -22.03 16.35
C LYS A 466 -33.85 -20.96 15.45
N GLU A 467 -32.55 -20.81 15.57
CA GLU A 467 -31.79 -19.81 14.83
C GLU A 467 -30.50 -20.42 14.28
N GLN A 468 -30.14 -20.01 13.09
CA GLN A 468 -28.84 -20.24 12.46
C GLN A 468 -28.30 -18.94 11.94
N HIS A 469 -26.99 -18.81 11.95
CA HIS A 469 -26.30 -17.63 11.45
C HIS A 469 -25.10 -18.01 10.60
N ILE A 470 -24.79 -17.16 9.65
CA ILE A 470 -23.54 -17.20 8.90
C ILE A 470 -22.89 -15.83 9.02
N THR A 471 -21.65 -15.80 9.47
CA THR A 471 -20.77 -14.68 9.16
C THR A 471 -20.29 -14.93 7.75
N ILE A 472 -20.46 -13.94 6.87
CA ILE A 472 -20.07 -14.11 5.49
C ILE A 472 -18.55 -14.23 5.42
N THR A 473 -18.10 -15.46 5.55
CA THR A 473 -16.74 -15.85 5.21
C THR A 473 -16.86 -16.64 3.92
N SER A 474 -16.56 -16.02 2.78
CA SER A 474 -16.63 -16.76 1.51
C SER A 474 -15.72 -18.00 1.60
N SER A 475 -16.04 -19.02 0.80
CA SER A 475 -15.20 -20.23 0.66
C SER A 475 -13.75 -19.92 0.23
N THR A 476 -13.48 -18.68 -0.14
CA THR A 476 -12.18 -18.16 -0.57
C THR A 476 -11.40 -17.48 0.57
N ASN A 477 -12.02 -17.23 1.73
CA ASN A 477 -11.33 -16.68 2.88
C ASN A 477 -10.58 -17.78 3.64
N MET A 478 -9.48 -17.41 4.27
CA MET A 478 -8.70 -18.34 5.10
C MET A 478 -9.53 -18.76 6.33
N SER A 479 -9.42 -20.03 6.74
CA SER A 479 -9.98 -20.44 8.03
C SER A 479 -9.25 -19.77 9.19
N LYS A 480 -9.85 -19.72 10.38
CA LYS A 480 -9.17 -19.16 11.57
C LYS A 480 -7.86 -19.89 11.84
N GLU A 481 -7.85 -21.21 11.67
CA GLU A 481 -6.67 -22.05 11.84
C GLU A 481 -5.58 -21.72 10.80
N ASP A 482 -5.96 -21.46 9.54
CA ASP A 482 -5.03 -21.07 8.49
C ASP A 482 -4.47 -19.66 8.75
N VAL A 483 -5.28 -18.71 9.25
CA VAL A 483 -4.80 -17.39 9.66
C VAL A 483 -3.82 -17.51 10.82
N GLU A 484 -4.14 -18.29 11.86
CA GLU A 484 -3.23 -18.51 13.00
C GLU A 484 -1.92 -19.19 12.58
N LYS A 485 -1.99 -20.13 11.63
CA LYS A 485 -0.80 -20.76 11.05
C LYS A 485 0.04 -19.76 10.28
N ALA A 486 -0.60 -18.93 9.45
CA ALA A 486 0.09 -17.89 8.68
C ALA A 486 0.72 -16.82 9.59
N VAL A 487 0.06 -16.45 10.70
CA VAL A 487 0.63 -15.57 11.73
C VAL A 487 1.90 -16.16 12.32
N LYS A 488 1.87 -17.44 12.76
CA LYS A 488 3.05 -18.11 13.32
C LYS A 488 4.20 -18.22 12.32
N GLU A 489 3.89 -18.54 11.06
CA GLU A 489 4.89 -18.56 9.99
C GLU A 489 5.47 -17.15 9.76
N ALA A 490 4.65 -16.10 9.75
CA ALA A 490 5.11 -14.74 9.60
C ALA A 490 6.03 -14.28 10.73
N GLU A 491 5.72 -14.65 11.99
CA GLU A 491 6.57 -14.36 13.16
C GLU A 491 7.94 -15.07 13.07
N GLN A 492 7.97 -16.34 12.62
CA GLN A 492 9.22 -17.07 12.42
C GLN A 492 10.11 -16.39 11.37
N TYR A 493 9.52 -16.01 10.22
CA TYR A 493 10.26 -15.31 9.18
C TYR A 493 10.71 -13.90 9.60
N ALA A 494 9.91 -13.18 10.39
CA ALA A 494 10.31 -11.87 10.90
C ALA A 494 11.57 -11.95 11.78
N ALA A 495 11.70 -13.02 12.58
CA ALA A 495 12.89 -13.25 13.39
C ALA A 495 14.11 -13.59 12.54
N GLU A 496 13.94 -14.42 11.50
CA GLU A 496 15.00 -14.76 10.55
C GLU A 496 15.43 -13.53 9.71
N ASP A 497 14.47 -12.76 9.22
CA ASP A 497 14.73 -11.56 8.42
C ASP A 497 15.45 -10.49 9.24
N LYS A 498 15.07 -10.31 10.51
CA LYS A 498 15.76 -9.40 11.42
C LYS A 498 17.23 -9.83 11.62
N LYS A 499 17.48 -11.12 11.82
CA LYS A 499 18.85 -11.64 11.96
C LYS A 499 19.65 -11.42 10.69
N LYS A 500 19.09 -11.71 9.52
CA LYS A 500 19.76 -11.49 8.23
C LYS A 500 20.05 -10.00 7.99
N ARG A 501 19.13 -9.11 8.36
CA ARG A 501 19.36 -7.66 8.26
C ARG A 501 20.51 -7.22 9.15
N GLU A 502 20.55 -7.66 10.40
CA GLU A 502 21.68 -7.40 11.31
C GLU A 502 23.02 -7.89 10.72
N GLU A 503 23.02 -9.06 10.06
CA GLU A 503 24.19 -9.60 9.37
C GLU A 503 24.63 -8.71 8.20
N VAL A 504 23.70 -8.21 7.40
CA VAL A 504 23.97 -7.28 6.28
C VAL A 504 24.47 -5.94 6.79
N ASP A 505 23.86 -5.39 7.84
CA ASP A 505 24.28 -4.12 8.43
C ASP A 505 25.71 -4.19 8.99
N ILE A 506 26.06 -5.31 9.61
CA ILE A 506 27.44 -5.56 10.09
C ILE A 506 28.42 -5.61 8.91
N ARG A 507 28.10 -6.32 7.83
CA ARG A 507 28.96 -6.39 6.64
C ARG A 507 29.14 -5.02 6.00
N ASN A 508 28.06 -4.27 5.81
CA ASN A 508 28.10 -2.92 5.24
C ASN A 508 28.93 -1.96 6.11
N GLY A 509 28.77 -2.04 7.44
CA GLY A 509 29.58 -1.25 8.37
C GLY A 509 31.07 -1.62 8.33
N ALA A 510 31.38 -2.90 8.16
CA ALA A 510 32.77 -3.38 8.01
C ALA A 510 33.39 -2.94 6.67
N ASP A 511 32.64 -3.04 5.55
CA ASP A 511 33.09 -2.54 4.24
C ASP A 511 33.33 -1.04 4.24
N GLN A 512 32.43 -0.29 4.86
CA GLN A 512 32.58 1.16 5.02
C GLN A 512 33.82 1.51 5.85
N MET A 513 34.09 0.75 6.92
CA MET A 513 35.28 0.94 7.74
C MET A 513 36.57 0.62 6.97
N VAL A 514 36.58 -0.42 6.15
CA VAL A 514 37.70 -0.72 5.24
C VAL A 514 38.00 0.47 4.34
N PHE A 515 36.96 0.98 3.65
CA PHE A 515 37.09 2.12 2.74
C PHE A 515 37.60 3.39 3.45
N GLN A 516 37.01 3.72 4.61
CA GLN A 516 37.40 4.91 5.38
C GLN A 516 38.86 4.80 5.90
N THR A 517 39.25 3.62 6.36
CA THR A 517 40.62 3.37 6.86
C THR A 517 41.63 3.50 5.73
N GLU A 518 41.39 2.88 4.57
CA GLU A 518 42.26 3.01 3.38
C GLU A 518 42.45 4.46 2.96
N LYS A 519 41.32 5.21 2.86
CA LYS A 519 41.36 6.61 2.51
C LYS A 519 42.16 7.44 3.51
N ALA A 520 41.89 7.30 4.81
CA ALA A 520 42.56 8.05 5.86
C ALA A 520 44.06 7.68 5.97
N MET A 521 44.43 6.41 5.81
CA MET A 521 45.85 6.00 5.80
C MET A 521 46.62 6.62 4.63
N GLY A 522 45.96 6.81 3.47
CA GLY A 522 46.53 7.55 2.35
C GLY A 522 46.72 9.05 2.65
N GLU A 523 45.76 9.66 3.36
CA GLU A 523 45.81 11.09 3.74
C GLU A 523 46.80 11.39 4.88
N PHE A 524 47.00 10.48 5.80
CA PHE A 524 47.91 10.65 6.92
C PHE A 524 49.42 10.68 6.49
N GLY A 525 49.76 10.03 5.40
CA GLY A 525 51.09 10.07 4.80
C GLY A 525 52.22 9.84 5.81
N ASP A 526 53.18 10.77 5.87
CA ASP A 526 54.35 10.67 6.75
C ASP A 526 54.06 11.08 8.24
N LYS A 527 52.82 11.44 8.57
CA LYS A 527 52.40 11.78 9.94
C LYS A 527 52.23 10.53 10.83
N VAL A 528 52.22 9.35 10.25
CA VAL A 528 52.07 8.08 10.95
C VAL A 528 53.37 7.26 10.78
N SER A 529 53.89 6.70 11.87
CA SER A 529 55.13 5.88 11.81
C SER A 529 54.91 4.58 11.02
N GLU A 530 55.96 4.06 10.41
CA GLU A 530 55.92 2.80 9.64
C GLU A 530 55.44 1.59 10.46
N SER A 531 55.69 1.59 11.76
CA SER A 531 55.22 0.53 12.66
C SER A 531 53.72 0.59 12.88
N GLU A 532 53.13 1.79 13.02
CA GLU A 532 51.71 2.02 13.18
C GLU A 532 50.94 1.76 11.87
N LYS A 533 51.52 2.15 10.72
CA LYS A 533 50.96 1.80 9.39
C LYS A 533 50.91 0.28 9.22
N THR A 534 51.96 -0.42 9.61
CA THR A 534 52.03 -1.90 9.50
C THR A 534 50.95 -2.55 10.37
N GLU A 535 50.74 -2.06 11.59
CA GLU A 535 49.71 -2.60 12.49
C GLU A 535 48.29 -2.40 11.93
N VAL A 536 47.93 -1.19 11.48
CA VAL A 536 46.62 -0.93 10.93
C VAL A 536 46.40 -1.70 9.64
N ASN A 537 47.40 -1.75 8.76
CA ASN A 537 47.28 -2.50 7.51
C ASN A 537 47.10 -4.01 7.75
N ALA A 538 47.79 -4.58 8.77
CA ALA A 538 47.57 -5.99 9.12
C ALA A 538 46.14 -6.26 9.60
N LYS A 539 45.53 -5.35 10.38
CA LYS A 539 44.13 -5.46 10.84
C LYS A 539 43.14 -5.20 9.71
N LEU A 540 43.46 -4.28 8.81
CA LEU A 540 42.66 -3.98 7.60
C LEU A 540 42.59 -5.22 6.70
N GLU A 541 43.72 -5.87 6.41
CA GLU A 541 43.75 -7.08 5.59
C GLU A 541 43.02 -8.25 6.30
N ALA A 542 43.14 -8.35 7.62
CA ALA A 542 42.42 -9.37 8.39
C ALA A 542 40.88 -9.16 8.31
N LEU A 543 40.38 -7.90 8.30
CA LEU A 543 38.96 -7.60 8.11
C LEU A 543 38.50 -7.89 6.68
N LYS A 544 39.31 -7.52 5.67
CA LYS A 544 39.01 -7.83 4.26
C LYS A 544 38.90 -9.34 4.01
N GLU A 545 39.78 -10.12 4.65
CA GLU A 545 39.75 -11.58 4.53
C GLU A 545 38.50 -12.16 5.24
N ALA A 546 38.14 -11.65 6.41
CA ALA A 546 36.93 -12.05 7.11
C ALA A 546 35.64 -11.72 6.28
N LEU A 547 35.62 -10.60 5.57
CA LEU A 547 34.52 -10.20 4.70
C LEU A 547 34.28 -11.14 3.50
N LYS A 548 35.30 -11.90 3.07
CA LYS A 548 35.15 -12.95 2.04
C LYS A 548 34.40 -14.17 2.56
N GLY A 549 34.40 -14.39 3.87
CA GLY A 549 33.74 -15.49 4.54
C GLY A 549 32.28 -15.17 4.91
N SER A 550 31.60 -16.12 5.56
CA SER A 550 30.21 -15.99 6.06
C SER A 550 30.11 -15.87 7.59
N ASP A 551 31.21 -15.84 8.31
CA ASP A 551 31.24 -15.77 9.77
C ASP A 551 31.10 -14.33 10.25
N ILE A 552 29.91 -13.98 10.69
CA ILE A 552 29.53 -12.61 11.14
C ILE A 552 30.26 -12.24 12.44
N GLU A 553 30.44 -13.19 13.36
CA GLU A 553 31.16 -12.92 14.61
C GLU A 553 32.65 -12.64 14.36
N ALA A 554 33.27 -13.35 13.41
CA ALA A 554 34.62 -13.07 12.98
C ALA A 554 34.73 -11.66 12.33
N ILE A 555 33.75 -11.26 11.50
CA ILE A 555 33.73 -9.92 10.90
C ILE A 555 33.60 -8.83 11.98
N LYS A 556 32.69 -8.97 12.95
CA LYS A 556 32.55 -8.06 14.09
C LYS A 556 33.83 -7.90 14.86
N ALA A 557 34.45 -9.02 15.25
CA ALA A 557 35.69 -9.00 16.03
C ALA A 557 36.82 -8.27 15.27
N LYS A 558 36.95 -8.51 13.96
CA LYS A 558 37.99 -7.86 13.14
C LYS A 558 37.67 -6.39 12.89
N GLN A 559 36.38 -6.03 12.76
CA GLN A 559 35.94 -4.63 12.67
C GLN A 559 36.29 -3.85 13.95
N GLU A 560 36.04 -4.42 15.14
CA GLU A 560 36.40 -3.80 16.42
C GLU A 560 37.91 -3.64 16.58
N ASP A 561 38.68 -4.67 16.17
CA ASP A 561 40.14 -4.63 16.23
C ASP A 561 40.72 -3.51 15.34
N LEU A 562 40.17 -3.37 14.12
CA LEU A 562 40.57 -2.31 13.20
C LEU A 562 40.16 -0.94 13.73
N GLN A 563 38.95 -0.83 14.25
CA GLN A 563 38.41 0.42 14.82
C GLN A 563 39.28 0.95 15.95
N LYS A 564 39.67 0.08 16.89
CA LYS A 564 40.54 0.47 18.01
C LYS A 564 41.92 0.97 17.52
N ALA A 565 42.52 0.29 16.55
CA ALA A 565 43.82 0.69 16.00
C ALA A 565 43.72 2.01 15.21
N PHE A 566 42.65 2.16 14.43
CA PHE A 566 42.41 3.38 13.65
C PHE A 566 42.15 4.59 14.54
N TYR A 567 41.36 4.45 15.61
CA TYR A 567 41.13 5.55 16.56
C TYR A 567 42.40 5.98 17.28
N ALA A 568 43.23 5.04 17.70
CA ALA A 568 44.51 5.35 18.38
C ALA A 568 45.43 6.21 17.48
N ILE A 569 45.51 5.89 16.19
CA ILE A 569 46.30 6.66 15.23
C ILE A 569 45.66 8.02 14.92
N SER A 570 44.36 8.05 14.69
CA SER A 570 43.64 9.28 14.38
C SER A 570 43.79 10.27 15.53
N GLU A 571 43.60 9.84 16.78
CA GLU A 571 43.78 10.69 17.97
C GLU A 571 45.20 11.28 18.06
N LYS A 572 46.21 10.49 17.74
CA LYS A 572 47.60 10.95 17.73
C LYS A 572 47.84 11.97 16.63
N VAL A 573 47.42 11.72 15.40
CA VAL A 573 47.56 12.66 14.27
C VAL A 573 46.86 13.98 14.55
N TYR A 574 45.70 13.96 15.17
CA TYR A 574 44.96 15.18 15.55
C TYR A 574 45.68 15.96 16.69
N LYS A 575 46.23 15.23 17.68
CA LYS A 575 46.99 15.87 18.76
C LYS A 575 48.28 16.51 18.23
N ASP A 576 49.02 15.84 17.35
CA ASP A 576 50.24 16.36 16.75
C ASP A 576 49.95 17.57 15.84
N ALA A 577 48.85 17.53 15.08
CA ALA A 577 48.38 18.66 14.26
C ALA A 577 47.97 19.87 15.13
N ALA A 578 47.28 19.66 16.25
CA ALA A 578 46.94 20.70 17.20
C ALA A 578 48.15 21.34 17.88
N ALA A 579 49.16 20.51 18.27
CA ALA A 579 50.42 20.96 18.82
C ALA A 579 51.25 21.77 17.81
N ALA A 580 51.26 21.34 16.53
CA ALA A 580 51.92 22.08 15.45
C ALA A 580 51.23 23.42 15.15
N GLY A 581 49.91 23.46 15.21
CA GLY A 581 49.12 24.71 15.08
C GLY A 581 49.37 25.71 16.21
N GLN A 582 49.56 25.25 17.44
CA GLN A 582 49.93 26.09 18.58
C GLN A 582 51.38 26.61 18.49
N ALA A 583 52.30 25.82 17.95
CA ALA A 583 53.69 26.20 17.74
C ALA A 583 53.84 27.25 16.60
N ALA A 584 52.99 27.20 15.58
CA ALA A 584 52.96 28.16 14.49
C ALA A 584 52.29 29.49 14.88
N GLY A 585 51.46 29.52 15.94
CA GLY A 585 50.81 30.73 16.48
C GLY A 585 51.65 31.59 17.43
N ALA A 586 52.87 31.19 17.75
CA ALA A 586 53.72 31.87 18.73
C ALA A 586 54.73 32.90 18.16
N GLN A 587 54.60 33.30 16.89
CA GLN A 587 55.38 34.44 16.34
C GLN A 587 54.49 35.42 15.58
N GLY A 588 53.99 36.42 16.29
CA GLY A 588 53.29 37.56 15.71
C GLY A 588 52.64 38.46 16.75
N ALA A 589 53.37 39.49 17.19
CA ALA A 589 53.06 40.45 18.22
C ALA A 589 51.68 41.12 18.11
N GLY A 590 51.13 41.46 19.33
CA GLY A 590 49.92 42.24 19.56
C GLY A 590 50.01 43.72 19.16
N PRO A 591 49.16 44.64 19.59
CA PRO A 591 48.36 44.66 20.84
C PRO A 591 46.90 45.19 20.70
N ASP A 592 46.12 44.92 21.71
CA ASP A 592 45.20 45.81 22.43
C ASP A 592 43.79 46.13 21.92
N MET A 593 42.86 45.89 22.74
CA MET A 593 41.79 46.64 23.41
C MET A 593 40.43 45.92 23.50
N GLY A 594 40.09 45.55 24.71
CA GLY A 594 38.95 46.10 25.45
C GLY A 594 37.61 45.38 25.39
N GLY A 595 37.19 44.78 26.50
CA GLY A 595 35.77 44.69 26.82
C GLY A 595 35.21 43.33 27.25
N GLN A 596 35.24 43.04 28.55
CA GLN A 596 34.47 42.06 29.32
C GLN A 596 33.07 42.61 29.66
N PRO A 597 32.12 41.91 30.35
CA PRO A 597 31.96 40.45 30.56
C PRO A 597 30.49 39.92 30.53
N ALA A 598 30.38 38.64 30.80
CA ALA A 598 29.36 37.93 31.58
C ALA A 598 28.20 37.23 30.88
N GLY A 599 28.12 35.91 31.17
CA GLY A 599 26.86 35.25 31.44
C GLY A 599 26.64 33.87 30.77
N GLY A 600 27.10 32.85 31.39
CA GLY A 600 26.49 31.61 31.81
C GLY A 600 25.62 30.76 30.85
N GLY A 601 25.93 29.45 30.74
CA GLY A 601 24.90 28.44 30.58
C GLY A 601 25.11 27.42 29.45
N ASN A 602 25.77 26.35 29.78
CA ASN A 602 25.48 24.94 29.53
C ASN A 602 24.99 24.42 28.13
N GLY A 603 25.78 23.58 27.50
CA GLY A 603 25.51 22.25 27.10
C GLY A 603 24.80 22.00 25.75
N GLY A 604 25.47 21.27 24.90
CA GLY A 604 24.82 20.55 23.78
C GLY A 604 25.67 20.59 22.51
N ASP A 605 26.37 19.51 22.25
CA ASP A 605 27.01 19.17 20.97
C ASP A 605 25.96 19.07 19.85
N ASP A 606 26.18 19.76 18.76
CA ASP A 606 25.65 19.41 17.46
C ASP A 606 26.61 19.93 16.38
N ASN A 607 27.40 18.99 15.85
CA ASN A 607 28.15 19.17 14.61
C ASN A 607 27.24 18.84 13.43
N VAL A 608 26.56 19.85 12.89
CA VAL A 608 25.95 19.78 11.55
C VAL A 608 26.92 20.43 10.57
N VAL A 609 27.41 19.67 9.61
CA VAL A 609 28.17 20.18 8.46
C VAL A 609 27.19 20.43 7.32
N ASP A 610 26.90 21.70 7.06
CA ASP A 610 26.17 22.14 5.87
C ASP A 610 27.02 21.92 4.61
N ALA A 611 26.51 21.13 3.69
CA ALA A 611 27.03 21.02 2.34
C ALA A 611 26.19 21.86 1.38
N GLU A 612 26.72 23.00 0.95
CA GLU A 612 26.14 23.78 -0.15
C GLU A 612 26.23 23.00 -1.46
N TYR A 613 25.07 22.76 -2.09
CA TYR A 613 24.97 22.34 -3.48
C TYR A 613 24.83 23.56 -4.39
N LYS A 614 25.77 23.74 -5.32
CA LYS A 614 25.60 24.62 -6.48
C LYS A 614 24.92 23.86 -7.61
N GLU A 615 23.80 24.42 -8.09
CA GLU A 615 23.16 24.04 -9.35
C GLU A 615 24.10 24.30 -10.53
N VAL A 616 24.18 23.33 -11.43
CA VAL A 616 24.50 23.52 -12.84
C VAL A 616 23.45 22.77 -13.69
#